data_5d336a5682ff23a26f4c46145b5f055e
#
_entry.id   5d336a5682ff23a26f4c46145b5f055e
#
_cell.length_a   1.000
_cell.length_b   1.000
_cell.length_c   1.000
_cell.angle_alpha   90.00
_cell.angle_beta   90.00
_cell.angle_gamma   90.00
#
_symmetry.space_group_name_H-M   'P 1'
#
loop_
_entity.id
_entity.type
_entity.pdbx_description
1 polymer ?
#
loop_
_entity_poly.entity_id
_entity_poly.type
_entity_poly.pdbx_seq_one_letter_code
_entity_poly.pdbx_strand_id
1 'polypeptide(L)'
;MSNRMWGGRFASGPAEIMEEINASIGFDKRLAPQDIRGSLAHVAMLGAAGILPAEDVAAIEVGLKSVRDEIEAGTFVFKRELEDIHMSVESRLTEIVGPAAGRLHTARSRNDQVATDMKLWVRDTLDSLDQQAADLQRALSQAALKHAGTVMPGFTHLQSAQPVTFGHHCLAYVEMLARDRGRFRDARARLNECPLGAAALAGTSFPIDRHATAAALGFDRPTANSLDSVADRDFALESLAAASICAVHLSRFAEELVVWTSAQFNFVRLSDGYTTGSSIMPQKRNPDAAELVRAKSGRIIGALTGLLIVMKGLPLAYSKDMQEDKEGTFDALQALSLCLAALTGMVRDLEPNAEVLARAAGSGYATATDLADWLVRELGLPFRQAHHVTGRLVGVAAAKGVGLEELLLLEMQEAEPRITDAVYAVLGVTNSVASRTSYGGTAPDNVRKQAQAWIARLA
;
A
#
# COMPACT_ATOMS: atom_id res chain seq x y z
N MET A 1 -42.27 7.69 7.65
CA MET A 1 -42.94 6.44 8.04
C MET A 1 -41.97 5.72 8.95
N SER A 2 -42.34 5.38 10.19
CA SER A 2 -41.46 4.67 11.12
C SER A 2 -41.01 3.34 10.51
N ASN A 3 -39.71 3.03 10.66
CA ASN A 3 -39.15 1.77 10.20
C ASN A 3 -39.86 0.60 10.90
N ARG A 4 -40.75 -0.09 10.20
CA ARG A 4 -41.57 -1.21 10.74
C ARG A 4 -40.77 -2.46 11.08
N MET A 5 -39.47 -2.51 10.75
CA MET A 5 -38.62 -3.70 11.01
C MET A 5 -38.23 -3.84 12.48
N TRP A 6 -38.30 -2.80 13.29
CA TRP A 6 -38.04 -2.82 14.74
C TRP A 6 -39.27 -3.18 15.60
N GLY A 7 -40.20 -3.93 15.09
CA GLY A 7 -41.54 -4.22 15.52
C GLY A 7 -41.81 -4.36 17.01
N GLY A 8 -42.97 -3.84 17.43
CA GLY A 8 -43.76 -4.30 18.55
C GLY A 8 -43.54 -3.64 19.93
N ARG A 9 -42.34 -3.17 20.26
CA ARG A 9 -42.04 -2.58 21.59
C ARG A 9 -42.05 -1.05 21.61
N PHE A 10 -41.73 -0.42 20.49
CA PHE A 10 -41.63 1.03 20.40
C PHE A 10 -42.94 1.68 19.95
N ALA A 11 -43.40 2.68 20.70
CA ALA A 11 -44.64 3.38 20.46
C ALA A 11 -44.51 4.49 19.38
N SER A 12 -43.29 4.97 19.11
CA SER A 12 -42.99 6.01 18.11
C SER A 12 -41.77 5.65 17.30
N GLY A 13 -41.62 6.24 16.14
CA GLY A 13 -40.38 6.16 15.35
C GLY A 13 -39.22 6.96 15.98
N PRO A 14 -37.99 6.75 15.53
CA PRO A 14 -36.82 7.51 15.99
C PRO A 14 -36.96 8.99 15.67
N ALA A 15 -36.24 9.83 16.42
CA ALA A 15 -36.10 11.25 16.08
C ALA A 15 -35.25 11.41 14.80
N GLU A 16 -35.48 12.46 14.02
CA GLU A 16 -34.76 12.72 12.76
C GLU A 16 -33.23 12.71 12.97
N ILE A 17 -32.74 13.34 14.03
CA ILE A 17 -31.29 13.34 14.35
C ILE A 17 -30.78 11.94 14.71
N MET A 18 -31.62 11.06 15.24
CA MET A 18 -31.26 9.67 15.50
C MET A 18 -31.15 8.87 14.20
N GLU A 19 -32.01 9.14 13.22
CA GLU A 19 -31.89 8.55 11.90
C GLU A 19 -30.62 9.03 11.20
N GLU A 20 -30.25 10.32 11.40
CA GLU A 20 -29.05 10.90 10.83
C GLU A 20 -27.75 10.29 11.36
N ILE A 21 -27.60 10.24 12.67
CA ILE A 21 -26.38 9.71 13.31
C ILE A 21 -26.26 8.20 13.13
N ASN A 22 -27.37 7.49 12.96
CA ASN A 22 -27.40 6.02 12.86
C ASN A 22 -27.17 5.51 11.43
N ALA A 23 -27.47 6.32 10.40
CA ALA A 23 -27.41 5.92 9.02
C ALA A 23 -25.95 5.71 8.54
N SER A 24 -25.63 4.52 8.05
CA SER A 24 -24.34 4.15 7.47
C SER A 24 -24.36 3.97 5.96
N ILE A 25 -25.55 3.98 5.34
CA ILE A 25 -25.73 3.72 3.90
C ILE A 25 -24.86 4.64 3.02
N GLY A 26 -24.50 5.84 3.48
CA GLY A 26 -23.64 6.77 2.77
C GLY A 26 -22.30 6.17 2.38
N PHE A 27 -21.72 5.32 3.23
CA PHE A 27 -20.42 4.69 3.06
C PHE A 27 -20.49 3.16 2.97
N ASP A 28 -21.39 2.47 3.70
CA ASP A 28 -21.41 1.00 3.74
C ASP A 28 -22.03 0.34 2.51
N LYS A 29 -22.68 1.09 1.64
CA LYS A 29 -23.08 0.62 0.29
C LYS A 29 -21.93 0.00 -0.50
N ARG A 30 -20.67 0.27 -0.12
CA ARG A 30 -19.47 -0.37 -0.67
C ARG A 30 -19.40 -1.87 -0.35
N LEU A 31 -20.12 -2.34 0.68
CA LEU A 31 -20.19 -3.74 1.06
C LEU A 31 -21.25 -4.54 0.26
N ALA A 32 -22.02 -3.91 -0.62
CA ALA A 32 -23.10 -4.58 -1.35
C ALA A 32 -22.69 -5.90 -2.02
N PRO A 33 -21.54 -5.99 -2.73
CA PRO A 33 -21.11 -7.25 -3.33
C PRO A 33 -20.82 -8.33 -2.28
N GLN A 34 -20.27 -7.95 -1.12
CA GLN A 34 -19.93 -8.87 -0.04
C GLN A 34 -21.18 -9.34 0.70
N ASP A 35 -22.12 -8.45 0.98
CA ASP A 35 -23.39 -8.77 1.63
C ASP A 35 -24.22 -9.77 0.78
N ILE A 36 -24.30 -9.55 -0.54
CA ILE A 36 -25.00 -10.47 -1.43
C ILE A 36 -24.28 -11.83 -1.50
N ARG A 37 -22.92 -11.85 -1.57
CA ARG A 37 -22.13 -13.10 -1.51
C ARG A 37 -22.38 -13.85 -0.20
N GLY A 38 -22.33 -13.16 0.93
CA GLY A 38 -22.61 -13.72 2.25
C GLY A 38 -24.03 -14.29 2.35
N SER A 39 -25.02 -13.53 1.87
CA SER A 39 -26.42 -13.92 1.85
C SER A 39 -26.71 -15.14 0.95
N LEU A 40 -26.09 -15.21 -0.23
CA LEU A 40 -26.17 -16.37 -1.12
C LEU A 40 -25.57 -17.63 -0.50
N ALA A 41 -24.40 -17.54 0.13
CA ALA A 41 -23.80 -18.67 0.84
C ALA A 41 -24.66 -19.13 2.04
N HIS A 42 -25.24 -18.17 2.76
CA HIS A 42 -26.10 -18.44 3.90
C HIS A 42 -27.39 -19.17 3.49
N VAL A 43 -28.11 -18.67 2.48
CA VAL A 43 -29.38 -19.30 2.05
C VAL A 43 -29.13 -20.69 1.46
N ALA A 44 -28.04 -20.90 0.70
CA ALA A 44 -27.67 -22.22 0.19
C ALA A 44 -27.41 -23.21 1.33
N MET A 45 -26.72 -22.80 2.39
CA MET A 45 -26.48 -23.60 3.59
C MET A 45 -27.77 -23.90 4.33
N LEU A 46 -28.68 -22.93 4.49
CA LEU A 46 -29.98 -23.16 5.14
C LEU A 46 -30.83 -24.19 4.40
N GLY A 47 -30.78 -24.17 3.07
CA GLY A 47 -31.41 -25.18 2.23
C GLY A 47 -30.80 -26.58 2.38
N ALA A 48 -29.47 -26.66 2.31
CA ALA A 48 -28.73 -27.92 2.46
C ALA A 48 -28.91 -28.54 3.85
N ALA A 49 -29.05 -27.72 4.89
CA ALA A 49 -29.35 -28.15 6.27
C ALA A 49 -30.84 -28.51 6.49
N GLY A 50 -31.69 -28.39 5.50
CA GLY A 50 -33.12 -28.66 5.61
C GLY A 50 -33.90 -27.65 6.47
N ILE A 51 -33.35 -26.49 6.71
CA ILE A 51 -33.97 -25.42 7.52
C ILE A 51 -34.98 -24.64 6.68
N LEU A 52 -34.69 -24.41 5.41
CA LEU A 52 -35.60 -23.78 4.45
C LEU A 52 -36.05 -24.77 3.37
N PRO A 53 -37.31 -24.65 2.90
CA PRO A 53 -37.77 -25.41 1.76
C PRO A 53 -37.08 -24.96 0.46
N ALA A 54 -36.87 -25.88 -0.48
CA ALA A 54 -36.15 -25.63 -1.72
C ALA A 54 -36.75 -24.49 -2.58
N GLU A 55 -38.06 -24.31 -2.53
CA GLU A 55 -38.75 -23.22 -3.23
C GLU A 55 -38.36 -21.82 -2.71
N ASP A 56 -38.23 -21.67 -1.38
CA ASP A 56 -37.80 -20.41 -0.79
C ASP A 56 -36.33 -20.13 -1.08
N VAL A 57 -35.47 -21.16 -1.00
CA VAL A 57 -34.06 -21.04 -1.37
C VAL A 57 -33.90 -20.53 -2.77
N ALA A 58 -34.60 -21.16 -3.73
CA ALA A 58 -34.54 -20.77 -5.13
C ALA A 58 -35.07 -19.33 -5.37
N ALA A 59 -36.18 -18.96 -4.73
CA ALA A 59 -36.75 -17.63 -4.83
C ALA A 59 -35.75 -16.55 -4.29
N ILE A 60 -35.18 -16.78 -3.10
CA ILE A 60 -34.22 -15.88 -2.46
C ILE A 60 -32.95 -15.74 -3.31
N GLU A 61 -32.41 -16.83 -3.84
CA GLU A 61 -31.22 -16.78 -4.70
C GLU A 61 -31.47 -15.96 -5.98
N VAL A 62 -32.59 -16.15 -6.64
CA VAL A 62 -32.97 -15.37 -7.83
C VAL A 62 -33.13 -13.90 -7.46
N GLY A 63 -33.82 -13.61 -6.35
CA GLY A 63 -34.01 -12.25 -5.87
C GLY A 63 -32.69 -11.54 -5.52
N LEU A 64 -31.76 -12.19 -4.81
CA LEU A 64 -30.45 -11.62 -4.50
C LEU A 64 -29.61 -11.33 -5.76
N LYS A 65 -29.66 -12.23 -6.76
CA LYS A 65 -28.98 -11.99 -8.04
C LYS A 65 -29.59 -10.79 -8.76
N SER A 66 -30.92 -10.62 -8.73
CA SER A 66 -31.59 -9.44 -9.30
C SER A 66 -31.17 -8.16 -8.60
N VAL A 67 -31.11 -8.15 -7.26
CA VAL A 67 -30.63 -6.99 -6.49
C VAL A 67 -29.19 -6.64 -6.86
N ARG A 68 -28.32 -7.64 -6.98
CA ARG A 68 -26.93 -7.42 -7.44
C ARG A 68 -26.91 -6.75 -8.82
N ASP A 69 -27.65 -7.30 -9.77
CA ASP A 69 -27.67 -6.80 -11.14
C ASP A 69 -28.20 -5.34 -11.21
N GLU A 70 -29.18 -4.97 -10.36
CA GLU A 70 -29.66 -3.58 -10.21
C GLU A 70 -28.55 -2.66 -9.65
N ILE A 71 -27.78 -3.12 -8.66
CA ILE A 71 -26.68 -2.34 -8.09
C ILE A 71 -25.55 -2.15 -9.11
N GLU A 72 -25.16 -3.21 -9.82
CA GLU A 72 -24.13 -3.15 -10.87
C GLU A 72 -24.55 -2.26 -12.05
N ALA A 73 -25.83 -2.27 -12.41
CA ALA A 73 -26.39 -1.39 -13.43
C ALA A 73 -26.56 0.07 -12.98
N GLY A 74 -26.38 0.38 -11.69
CA GLY A 74 -26.58 1.71 -11.12
C GLY A 74 -28.06 2.13 -11.05
N THR A 75 -29.00 1.21 -11.12
CA THR A 75 -30.45 1.46 -11.07
C THR A 75 -31.03 1.29 -9.65
N PHE A 76 -30.27 0.67 -8.75
CA PHE A 76 -30.66 0.48 -7.35
C PHE A 76 -30.67 1.82 -6.62
N VAL A 77 -31.77 2.13 -5.88
CA VAL A 77 -31.91 3.36 -5.12
C VAL A 77 -31.62 3.10 -3.63
N PHE A 78 -30.51 3.61 -3.15
CA PHE A 78 -30.17 3.57 -1.73
C PHE A 78 -30.97 4.65 -0.98
N LYS A 79 -31.77 4.22 0.00
CA LYS A 79 -32.63 5.10 0.80
C LYS A 79 -32.07 5.24 2.21
N ARG A 80 -31.94 6.48 2.69
CA ARG A 80 -31.44 6.80 4.04
C ARG A 80 -32.31 6.19 5.16
N GLU A 81 -33.62 6.12 4.93
CA GLU A 81 -34.59 5.56 5.88
C GLU A 81 -34.38 4.05 6.11
N LEU A 82 -33.57 3.39 5.25
CA LEU A 82 -33.18 1.98 5.40
C LEU A 82 -31.86 1.81 6.14
N GLU A 83 -31.32 2.87 6.73
CA GLU A 83 -30.15 2.88 7.63
C GLU A 83 -28.84 2.36 6.97
N ASP A 84 -28.80 1.09 6.56
CA ASP A 84 -27.60 0.40 6.08
C ASP A 84 -27.82 -0.39 4.78
N ILE A 85 -26.73 -0.91 4.22
CA ILE A 85 -26.78 -1.72 3.00
C ILE A 85 -27.59 -3.00 3.20
N HIS A 86 -27.50 -3.61 4.35
CA HIS A 86 -28.17 -4.87 4.64
C HIS A 86 -29.70 -4.72 4.63
N MET A 87 -30.23 -3.67 5.28
CA MET A 87 -31.65 -3.34 5.22
C MET A 87 -32.09 -2.95 3.82
N SER A 88 -31.23 -2.26 3.07
CA SER A 88 -31.53 -1.87 1.68
C SER A 88 -31.68 -3.10 0.80
N VAL A 89 -30.75 -4.06 0.89
CA VAL A 89 -30.82 -5.36 0.17
C VAL A 89 -32.04 -6.16 0.60
N GLU A 90 -32.30 -6.32 1.91
CA GLU A 90 -33.43 -7.09 2.45
C GLU A 90 -34.79 -6.48 2.06
N SER A 91 -34.92 -5.15 2.10
CA SER A 91 -36.11 -4.45 1.65
C SER A 91 -36.39 -4.68 0.17
N ARG A 92 -35.37 -4.55 -0.68
CA ARG A 92 -35.52 -4.77 -2.13
C ARG A 92 -35.80 -6.22 -2.44
N LEU A 93 -35.14 -7.15 -1.75
CA LEU A 93 -35.42 -8.58 -1.88
C LEU A 93 -36.89 -8.88 -1.54
N THR A 94 -37.44 -8.26 -0.48
CA THR A 94 -38.84 -8.40 -0.10
C THR A 94 -39.81 -7.88 -1.19
N GLU A 95 -39.46 -6.78 -1.84
CA GLU A 95 -40.23 -6.27 -2.99
C GLU A 95 -40.27 -7.25 -4.18
N ILE A 96 -39.16 -8.01 -4.41
CA ILE A 96 -39.00 -8.93 -5.53
C ILE A 96 -39.67 -10.29 -5.25
N VAL A 97 -39.38 -10.90 -4.10
CA VAL A 97 -39.76 -12.31 -3.82
C VAL A 97 -40.85 -12.45 -2.72
N GLY A 98 -41.33 -11.33 -2.17
CA GLY A 98 -42.40 -11.33 -1.16
C GLY A 98 -41.96 -11.96 0.18
N PRO A 99 -42.88 -12.70 0.86
CA PRO A 99 -42.65 -13.18 2.22
C PRO A 99 -41.46 -14.15 2.40
N ALA A 100 -41.04 -14.81 1.31
CA ALA A 100 -39.86 -15.70 1.33
C ALA A 100 -38.58 -14.95 1.77
N ALA A 101 -38.45 -13.65 1.43
CA ALA A 101 -37.29 -12.82 1.79
C ALA A 101 -37.00 -12.81 3.29
N GLY A 102 -38.04 -12.72 4.13
CA GLY A 102 -37.87 -12.70 5.60
C GLY A 102 -37.24 -13.97 6.18
N ARG A 103 -37.26 -15.08 5.45
CA ARG A 103 -36.63 -16.33 5.88
C ARG A 103 -35.10 -16.34 5.72
N LEU A 104 -34.55 -15.45 4.89
CA LEU A 104 -33.11 -15.29 4.74
C LEU A 104 -32.41 -14.94 6.07
N HIS A 105 -33.10 -14.24 6.98
CA HIS A 105 -32.52 -13.84 8.27
C HIS A 105 -32.51 -14.98 9.32
N THR A 106 -33.02 -16.17 9.00
CA THR A 106 -33.03 -17.34 9.91
C THR A 106 -31.61 -17.69 10.35
N ALA A 107 -31.40 -17.86 11.66
CA ALA A 107 -30.10 -18.20 12.27
C ALA A 107 -28.99 -17.19 12.03
N ARG A 108 -29.31 -15.94 11.67
CA ARG A 108 -28.37 -14.85 11.39
C ARG A 108 -28.69 -13.63 12.24
N SER A 109 -27.67 -12.84 12.56
CA SER A 109 -27.79 -11.50 13.14
C SER A 109 -27.14 -10.48 12.23
N ARG A 110 -27.48 -9.21 12.41
CA ARG A 110 -26.76 -8.10 11.79
C ARG A 110 -25.27 -8.12 12.21
N ASN A 111 -24.95 -8.57 13.43
CA ASN A 111 -23.60 -8.57 13.97
C ASN A 111 -22.66 -9.51 13.21
N ASP A 112 -23.03 -10.77 12.98
CA ASP A 112 -22.21 -11.71 12.21
C ASP A 112 -22.23 -11.42 10.69
N GLN A 113 -23.32 -10.87 10.19
CA GLN A 113 -23.45 -10.42 8.81
C GLN A 113 -22.44 -9.32 8.50
N VAL A 114 -22.47 -8.20 9.25
CA VAL A 114 -21.57 -7.05 9.01
C VAL A 114 -20.10 -7.43 9.22
N ALA A 115 -19.78 -8.27 10.20
CA ALA A 115 -18.42 -8.74 10.44
C ALA A 115 -17.90 -9.57 9.25
N THR A 116 -18.76 -10.42 8.67
CA THR A 116 -18.42 -11.22 7.49
C THR A 116 -18.18 -10.34 6.27
N ASP A 117 -19.07 -9.39 6.01
CA ASP A 117 -18.98 -8.51 4.87
C ASP A 117 -17.73 -7.62 4.94
N MET A 118 -17.42 -7.11 6.11
CA MET A 118 -16.22 -6.31 6.33
C MET A 118 -14.94 -7.16 6.13
N LYS A 119 -14.89 -8.38 6.66
CA LYS A 119 -13.75 -9.29 6.40
C LYS A 119 -13.61 -9.64 4.92
N LEU A 120 -14.70 -9.92 4.22
CA LEU A 120 -14.68 -10.16 2.78
C LEU A 120 -14.15 -8.95 2.01
N TRP A 121 -14.63 -7.75 2.33
CA TRP A 121 -14.20 -6.52 1.68
C TRP A 121 -12.73 -6.22 1.92
N VAL A 122 -12.27 -6.34 3.16
CA VAL A 122 -10.85 -6.12 3.51
C VAL A 122 -9.97 -7.16 2.81
N ARG A 123 -10.39 -8.43 2.74
CA ARG A 123 -9.68 -9.49 2.04
C ARG A 123 -9.51 -9.18 0.55
N ASP A 124 -10.62 -8.86 -0.12
CA ASP A 124 -10.61 -8.52 -1.55
C ASP A 124 -9.72 -7.29 -1.83
N THR A 125 -9.74 -6.32 -0.91
CA THR A 125 -8.91 -5.12 -1.00
C THR A 125 -7.42 -5.42 -0.78
N LEU A 126 -7.05 -6.26 0.19
CA LEU A 126 -5.66 -6.67 0.42
C LEU A 126 -5.10 -7.44 -0.78
N ASP A 127 -5.89 -8.32 -1.41
CA ASP A 127 -5.50 -9.02 -2.64
C ASP A 127 -5.22 -8.03 -3.78
N SER A 128 -6.06 -6.99 -3.92
CA SER A 128 -5.86 -5.91 -4.89
C SER A 128 -4.62 -5.06 -4.58
N LEU A 129 -4.39 -4.71 -3.32
CA LEU A 129 -3.22 -3.91 -2.90
C LEU A 129 -1.90 -4.69 -3.10
N ASP A 130 -1.86 -6.01 -2.83
CA ASP A 130 -0.69 -6.84 -3.12
C ASP A 130 -0.37 -6.83 -4.63
N GLN A 131 -1.40 -6.97 -5.48
CA GLN A 131 -1.21 -6.90 -6.93
C GLN A 131 -0.71 -5.53 -7.40
N GLN A 132 -1.29 -4.44 -6.89
CA GLN A 132 -0.86 -3.08 -7.25
C GLN A 132 0.58 -2.78 -6.77
N ALA A 133 0.96 -3.27 -5.58
CA ALA A 133 2.33 -3.18 -5.11
C ALA A 133 3.29 -4.00 -6.00
N ALA A 134 2.86 -5.17 -6.51
CA ALA A 134 3.62 -5.95 -7.49
C ALA A 134 3.80 -5.19 -8.81
N ASP A 135 2.77 -4.45 -9.26
CA ASP A 135 2.84 -3.65 -10.49
C ASP A 135 3.84 -2.49 -10.35
N LEU A 136 3.87 -1.82 -9.19
CA LEU A 136 4.87 -0.81 -8.89
C LEU A 136 6.28 -1.41 -8.80
N GLN A 137 6.43 -2.57 -8.14
CA GLN A 137 7.72 -3.30 -8.11
C GLN A 137 8.21 -3.64 -9.52
N ARG A 138 7.32 -4.07 -10.40
CA ARG A 138 7.64 -4.41 -11.79
C ARG A 138 8.11 -3.16 -12.54
N ALA A 139 7.41 -2.04 -12.41
CA ALA A 139 7.79 -0.77 -13.03
C ALA A 139 9.17 -0.28 -12.54
N LEU A 140 9.41 -0.30 -11.22
CA LEU A 140 10.70 0.06 -10.63
C LEU A 140 11.82 -0.89 -11.06
N SER A 141 11.57 -2.19 -11.17
CA SER A 141 12.56 -3.18 -11.63
C SER A 141 12.92 -2.98 -13.11
N GLN A 142 11.95 -2.62 -13.94
CA GLN A 142 12.19 -2.27 -15.36
C GLN A 142 13.00 -0.98 -15.48
N ALA A 143 12.67 0.04 -14.68
CA ALA A 143 13.46 1.28 -14.61
C ALA A 143 14.88 1.00 -14.12
N ALA A 144 15.04 0.14 -13.11
CA ALA A 144 16.34 -0.26 -12.59
C ALA A 144 17.19 -0.98 -13.63
N LEU A 145 16.60 -1.87 -14.42
CA LEU A 145 17.31 -2.56 -15.52
C LEU A 145 17.75 -1.58 -16.61
N LYS A 146 16.85 -0.67 -17.02
CA LYS A 146 17.14 0.37 -18.03
C LYS A 146 18.26 1.31 -17.59
N HIS A 147 18.28 1.69 -16.32
CA HIS A 147 19.19 2.68 -15.74
C HIS A 147 20.24 2.07 -14.80
N ALA A 148 20.60 0.81 -15.03
CA ALA A 148 21.57 0.10 -14.19
C ALA A 148 22.96 0.75 -14.18
N GLY A 149 23.32 1.47 -15.24
CA GLY A 149 24.59 2.18 -15.37
C GLY A 149 24.47 3.72 -15.24
N THR A 150 23.28 4.27 -15.03
CA THR A 150 23.07 5.73 -14.89
C THR A 150 23.56 6.16 -13.51
N VAL A 151 24.71 6.82 -13.46
CA VAL A 151 25.35 7.29 -12.23
C VAL A 151 24.52 8.43 -11.63
N MET A 152 24.32 8.39 -10.31
CA MET A 152 23.70 9.47 -9.53
C MET A 152 24.40 9.68 -8.19
N PRO A 153 24.25 10.86 -7.54
CA PRO A 153 24.75 11.04 -6.19
C PRO A 153 23.97 10.18 -5.20
N GLY A 154 24.66 9.45 -4.34
CA GLY A 154 24.07 8.94 -3.12
C GLY A 154 24.11 10.01 -2.04
N PHE A 155 23.05 10.13 -1.25
CA PHE A 155 22.93 11.14 -0.21
C PHE A 155 22.92 10.54 1.19
N THR A 156 23.65 11.18 2.10
CA THR A 156 23.46 11.07 3.54
C THR A 156 23.32 12.48 4.09
N HIS A 157 22.37 12.73 5.00
CA HIS A 157 22.06 14.07 5.52
C HIS A 157 21.76 15.13 4.43
N LEU A 158 21.23 14.70 3.27
CA LEU A 158 21.08 15.51 2.05
C LEU A 158 22.42 16.10 1.52
N GLN A 159 23.55 15.58 1.99
CA GLN A 159 24.86 15.89 1.45
C GLN A 159 25.28 14.80 0.46
N SER A 160 25.92 15.22 -0.64
CA SER A 160 26.50 14.28 -1.60
C SER A 160 27.52 13.36 -0.89
N ALA A 161 27.33 12.07 -1.03
CA ALA A 161 28.16 11.04 -0.43
C ALA A 161 28.80 10.18 -1.53
N GLN A 162 28.76 8.86 -1.42
CA GLN A 162 29.29 8.00 -2.46
C GLN A 162 28.36 7.94 -3.68
N PRO A 163 28.90 7.88 -4.91
CA PRO A 163 28.10 7.65 -6.10
C PRO A 163 27.38 6.31 -6.05
N VAL A 164 26.13 6.29 -6.55
CA VAL A 164 25.33 5.08 -6.77
C VAL A 164 24.80 5.07 -8.19
N THR A 165 24.02 4.07 -8.61
CA THR A 165 23.27 4.14 -9.84
C THR A 165 21.80 4.41 -9.60
N PHE A 166 21.12 5.06 -10.54
CA PHE A 166 19.68 5.29 -10.49
C PHE A 166 18.91 3.96 -10.40
N GLY A 167 19.39 2.94 -11.11
CA GLY A 167 18.83 1.59 -11.02
C GLY A 167 18.94 0.99 -9.62
N HIS A 168 20.08 1.19 -8.95
CA HIS A 168 20.27 0.74 -7.57
C HIS A 168 19.29 1.42 -6.60
N HIS A 169 19.10 2.72 -6.78
CA HIS A 169 18.13 3.49 -5.99
C HIS A 169 16.69 2.97 -6.16
N CYS A 170 16.26 2.71 -7.41
CA CYS A 170 14.95 2.12 -7.68
C CYS A 170 14.78 0.76 -6.98
N LEU A 171 15.82 -0.10 -6.97
CA LEU A 171 15.78 -1.41 -6.33
C LEU A 171 15.60 -1.32 -4.81
N ALA A 172 16.04 -0.25 -4.16
CA ALA A 172 15.78 -0.04 -2.73
C ALA A 172 14.26 0.02 -2.44
N TYR A 173 13.49 0.69 -3.28
CA TYR A 173 12.02 0.72 -3.17
C TYR A 173 11.38 -0.61 -3.56
N VAL A 174 11.95 -1.37 -4.50
CA VAL A 174 11.49 -2.74 -4.80
C VAL A 174 11.58 -3.62 -3.56
N GLU A 175 12.67 -3.53 -2.78
CA GLU A 175 12.85 -4.27 -1.53
C GLU A 175 11.87 -3.81 -0.42
N MET A 176 11.56 -2.52 -0.33
CA MET A 176 10.55 -2.01 0.60
C MET A 176 9.17 -2.57 0.28
N LEU A 177 8.75 -2.50 -0.99
CA LEU A 177 7.47 -3.01 -1.46
C LEU A 177 7.36 -4.54 -1.31
N ALA A 178 8.45 -5.28 -1.44
CA ALA A 178 8.46 -6.73 -1.18
C ALA A 178 8.07 -7.05 0.27
N ARG A 179 8.57 -6.26 1.22
CA ARG A 179 8.18 -6.39 2.64
C ARG A 179 6.74 -5.95 2.89
N ASP A 180 6.24 -4.95 2.16
CA ASP A 180 4.85 -4.50 2.28
C ASP A 180 3.88 -5.56 1.76
N ARG A 181 4.19 -6.19 0.62
CA ARG A 181 3.44 -7.32 0.09
C ARG A 181 3.40 -8.50 1.06
N GLY A 182 4.51 -8.78 1.73
CA GLY A 182 4.55 -9.77 2.82
C GLY A 182 3.54 -9.43 3.92
N ARG A 183 3.49 -8.16 4.37
CA ARG A 183 2.54 -7.70 5.39
C ARG A 183 1.08 -7.84 4.94
N PHE A 184 0.76 -7.47 3.69
CA PHE A 184 -0.60 -7.64 3.16
C PHE A 184 -1.03 -9.10 3.13
N ARG A 185 -0.13 -10.01 2.72
CA ARG A 185 -0.41 -11.45 2.72
C ARG A 185 -0.56 -12.03 4.11
N ASP A 186 0.24 -11.57 5.06
CA ASP A 186 0.17 -11.99 6.45
C ASP A 186 -1.14 -11.53 7.09
N ALA A 187 -1.54 -10.26 6.90
CA ALA A 187 -2.81 -9.73 7.36
C ALA A 187 -4.00 -10.48 6.73
N ARG A 188 -3.92 -10.74 5.42
CA ARG A 188 -4.94 -11.52 4.69
C ARG A 188 -5.06 -12.95 5.21
N ALA A 189 -3.98 -13.61 5.56
CA ALA A 189 -4.00 -14.97 6.08
C ALA A 189 -4.66 -15.03 7.46
N ARG A 190 -4.35 -14.08 8.36
CA ARG A 190 -4.96 -14.03 9.69
C ARG A 190 -6.44 -13.64 9.68
N LEU A 191 -6.85 -12.79 8.77
CA LEU A 191 -8.27 -12.39 8.65
C LEU A 191 -9.16 -13.52 8.10
N ASN A 192 -8.60 -14.58 7.47
CA ASN A 192 -9.35 -15.52 6.63
C ASN A 192 -10.15 -16.57 7.41
N GLU A 193 -10.89 -16.13 8.45
CA GLU A 193 -11.83 -16.93 9.23
C GLU A 193 -13.23 -16.33 9.17
N CYS A 194 -14.26 -17.19 8.96
CA CYS A 194 -15.63 -16.79 8.69
C CYS A 194 -16.43 -16.54 9.99
N PRO A 195 -16.94 -15.31 10.22
CA PRO A 195 -17.80 -15.04 11.37
C PRO A 195 -19.23 -15.54 11.21
N LEU A 196 -19.73 -15.72 9.96
CA LEU A 196 -21.13 -16.00 9.68
C LEU A 196 -21.59 -17.28 10.37
N GLY A 197 -22.76 -17.20 11.02
CA GLY A 197 -23.29 -18.25 11.88
C GLY A 197 -22.95 -18.10 13.37
N ALA A 198 -22.19 -17.05 13.74
CA ALA A 198 -22.02 -16.67 15.16
C ALA A 198 -23.29 -16.00 15.74
N ALA A 199 -24.22 -15.63 14.88
CA ALA A 199 -25.43 -14.87 15.21
C ALA A 199 -25.09 -13.56 15.95
N ALA A 200 -25.86 -13.16 16.95
CA ALA A 200 -25.61 -11.91 17.67
C ALA A 200 -24.30 -11.93 18.48
N LEU A 201 -24.00 -13.06 19.15
CA LEU A 201 -22.81 -13.27 19.98
C LEU A 201 -22.69 -14.70 20.57
N ALA A 202 -23.78 -15.46 20.64
CA ALA A 202 -23.84 -16.72 21.37
C ALA A 202 -23.99 -17.96 20.49
N GLY A 203 -23.92 -17.77 19.16
CA GLY A 203 -24.29 -18.81 18.22
C GLY A 203 -25.79 -18.95 18.04
N THR A 204 -26.25 -20.08 17.53
CA THR A 204 -27.68 -20.36 17.25
C THR A 204 -28.05 -21.76 17.64
N SER A 205 -29.34 -22.00 17.94
CA SER A 205 -29.90 -23.32 18.20
C SER A 205 -30.28 -24.08 16.93
N PHE A 206 -30.21 -23.43 15.74
CA PHE A 206 -30.45 -24.09 14.46
C PHE A 206 -29.26 -24.97 14.06
N PRO A 207 -29.51 -26.14 13.41
CA PRO A 207 -28.45 -27.05 12.99
C PRO A 207 -27.76 -26.55 11.71
N ILE A 208 -27.20 -25.34 11.74
CA ILE A 208 -26.46 -24.75 10.61
C ILE A 208 -25.10 -25.40 10.42
N ASP A 209 -24.60 -25.40 9.18
CA ASP A 209 -23.23 -25.81 8.83
C ASP A 209 -22.35 -24.60 8.55
N ARG A 210 -21.62 -24.13 9.57
CA ARG A 210 -20.69 -23.02 9.45
C ARG A 210 -19.46 -23.34 8.58
N HIS A 211 -19.07 -24.63 8.51
CA HIS A 211 -17.95 -25.05 7.65
C HIS A 211 -18.34 -24.95 6.18
N ALA A 212 -19.53 -25.37 5.81
CA ALA A 212 -20.04 -25.22 4.44
C ALA A 212 -20.13 -23.75 4.02
N THR A 213 -20.61 -22.87 4.92
CA THR A 213 -20.66 -21.43 4.67
C THR A 213 -19.26 -20.81 4.51
N ALA A 214 -18.32 -21.17 5.39
CA ALA A 214 -16.94 -20.70 5.30
C ALA A 214 -16.29 -21.13 3.98
N ALA A 215 -16.43 -22.39 3.59
CA ALA A 215 -15.91 -22.92 2.33
C ALA A 215 -16.52 -22.22 1.10
N ALA A 216 -17.84 -21.98 1.09
CA ALA A 216 -18.53 -21.29 0.00
C ALA A 216 -18.05 -19.84 -0.18
N LEU A 217 -17.60 -19.19 0.90
CA LEU A 217 -17.07 -17.83 0.90
C LEU A 217 -15.54 -17.77 0.73
N GLY A 218 -14.85 -18.92 0.64
CA GLY A 218 -13.40 -19.01 0.47
C GLY A 218 -12.62 -18.63 1.73
N PHE A 219 -13.22 -18.79 2.91
CA PHE A 219 -12.51 -18.74 4.18
C PHE A 219 -11.89 -20.10 4.51
N ASP A 220 -10.81 -20.10 5.29
CA ASP A 220 -10.12 -21.34 5.68
C ASP A 220 -10.96 -22.17 6.66
N ARG A 221 -11.71 -21.52 7.55
CA ARG A 221 -12.58 -22.14 8.54
C ARG A 221 -13.55 -21.11 9.14
N PRO A 222 -14.59 -21.56 9.86
CA PRO A 222 -15.36 -20.66 10.72
C PRO A 222 -14.53 -20.20 11.93
N THR A 223 -14.80 -18.99 12.43
CA THR A 223 -14.24 -18.50 13.70
C THR A 223 -14.64 -19.42 14.86
N ALA A 224 -13.72 -19.65 15.79
CA ALA A 224 -13.86 -20.67 16.85
C ALA A 224 -14.75 -20.24 18.03
N ASN A 225 -14.90 -18.94 18.28
CA ASN A 225 -15.71 -18.40 19.38
C ASN A 225 -16.70 -17.37 18.84
N SER A 226 -18.00 -17.58 19.09
CA SER A 226 -19.06 -16.73 18.54
C SER A 226 -19.08 -15.31 19.13
N LEU A 227 -18.59 -15.13 20.35
CA LEU A 227 -18.51 -13.83 21.02
C LEU A 227 -17.40 -12.98 20.37
N ASP A 228 -16.22 -13.58 20.21
CA ASP A 228 -15.06 -12.99 19.53
C ASP A 228 -15.37 -12.70 18.05
N SER A 229 -16.09 -13.60 17.37
CA SER A 229 -16.47 -13.47 15.94
C SER A 229 -17.08 -12.13 15.57
N VAL A 230 -17.92 -11.58 16.45
CA VAL A 230 -18.66 -10.33 16.22
C VAL A 230 -17.96 -9.12 16.85
N ALA A 231 -17.02 -9.34 17.79
CA ALA A 231 -16.23 -8.31 18.46
C ALA A 231 -14.93 -7.98 17.74
N ASP A 232 -14.35 -8.95 17.01
CA ASP A 232 -13.05 -8.83 16.34
C ASP A 232 -13.04 -7.71 15.28
N ARG A 233 -12.06 -6.83 15.41
CA ARG A 233 -11.66 -5.83 14.39
C ARG A 233 -10.15 -5.81 14.18
N ASP A 234 -9.41 -6.81 14.69
CA ASP A 234 -7.96 -6.93 14.52
C ASP A 234 -7.59 -6.97 13.05
N PHE A 235 -8.43 -7.62 12.23
CA PHE A 235 -8.22 -7.67 10.77
C PHE A 235 -8.22 -6.29 10.10
N ALA A 236 -9.03 -5.34 10.56
CA ALA A 236 -9.06 -3.98 10.08
C ALA A 236 -7.85 -3.19 10.61
N LEU A 237 -7.54 -3.30 11.89
CA LEU A 237 -6.38 -2.67 12.53
C LEU A 237 -5.07 -3.13 11.89
N GLU A 238 -4.89 -4.43 11.68
CA GLU A 238 -3.69 -4.99 11.06
C GLU A 238 -3.55 -4.54 9.60
N SER A 239 -4.66 -4.52 8.85
CA SER A 239 -4.66 -4.02 7.46
C SER A 239 -4.29 -2.55 7.38
N LEU A 240 -4.82 -1.72 8.29
CA LEU A 240 -4.46 -0.30 8.39
C LEU A 240 -3.00 -0.11 8.84
N ALA A 241 -2.47 -0.97 9.71
CA ALA A 241 -1.05 -0.92 10.11
C ALA A 241 -0.14 -1.27 8.93
N ALA A 242 -0.44 -2.33 8.18
CA ALA A 242 0.28 -2.69 6.96
C ALA A 242 0.21 -1.57 5.91
N ALA A 243 -0.98 -1.01 5.70
CA ALA A 243 -1.21 0.12 4.80
C ALA A 243 -0.42 1.37 5.22
N SER A 244 -0.34 1.66 6.52
CA SER A 244 0.42 2.80 7.06
C SER A 244 1.92 2.67 6.79
N ILE A 245 2.50 1.48 6.98
CA ILE A 245 3.92 1.24 6.69
C ILE A 245 4.18 1.41 5.18
N CYS A 246 3.35 0.84 4.33
CA CYS A 246 3.44 1.01 2.88
C CYS A 246 3.34 2.50 2.50
N ALA A 247 2.37 3.24 3.06
CA ALA A 247 2.20 4.67 2.81
C ALA A 247 3.44 5.49 3.19
N VAL A 248 4.16 5.13 4.26
CA VAL A 248 5.46 5.76 4.62
C VAL A 248 6.50 5.51 3.53
N HIS A 249 6.60 4.30 2.97
CA HIS A 249 7.54 4.03 1.88
C HIS A 249 7.18 4.82 0.62
N LEU A 250 5.89 4.86 0.24
CA LEU A 250 5.42 5.64 -0.90
C LEU A 250 5.64 7.15 -0.70
N SER A 251 5.42 7.66 0.52
CA SER A 251 5.65 9.06 0.87
C SER A 251 7.13 9.45 0.74
N ARG A 252 8.06 8.59 1.15
CA ARG A 252 9.50 8.82 0.98
C ARG A 252 9.89 8.90 -0.49
N PHE A 253 9.41 7.98 -1.31
CA PHE A 253 9.68 8.02 -2.75
C PHE A 253 9.06 9.25 -3.41
N ALA A 254 7.84 9.61 -3.03
CA ALA A 254 7.18 10.82 -3.51
C ALA A 254 7.95 12.10 -3.14
N GLU A 255 8.50 12.18 -1.92
CA GLU A 255 9.36 13.27 -1.48
C GLU A 255 10.60 13.40 -2.36
N GLU A 256 11.27 12.29 -2.66
CA GLU A 256 12.43 12.30 -3.56
C GLU A 256 12.05 12.78 -4.95
N LEU A 257 10.91 12.36 -5.50
CA LEU A 257 10.42 12.84 -6.79
C LEU A 257 10.15 14.35 -6.77
N VAL A 258 9.57 14.89 -5.70
CA VAL A 258 9.35 16.34 -5.53
C VAL A 258 10.68 17.09 -5.53
N VAL A 259 11.65 16.63 -4.76
CA VAL A 259 12.99 17.24 -4.69
C VAL A 259 13.69 17.14 -6.04
N TRP A 260 13.70 15.95 -6.67
CA TRP A 260 14.44 15.70 -7.91
C TRP A 260 13.86 16.40 -9.14
N THR A 261 12.57 16.69 -9.15
CA THR A 261 11.94 17.44 -10.26
C THR A 261 12.09 18.95 -10.11
N SER A 262 12.55 19.44 -8.96
CA SER A 262 12.78 20.88 -8.75
C SER A 262 13.87 21.42 -9.69
N ALA A 263 13.78 22.71 -10.03
CA ALA A 263 14.76 23.37 -10.91
C ALA A 263 16.21 23.33 -10.33
N GLN A 264 16.35 23.27 -9.01
CA GLN A 264 17.63 23.23 -8.30
C GLN A 264 18.32 21.87 -8.46
N PHE A 265 17.56 20.77 -8.44
CA PHE A 265 18.09 19.42 -8.62
C PHE A 265 18.04 19.00 -10.09
N ASN A 266 16.88 19.09 -10.74
CA ASN A 266 16.67 18.70 -12.14
C ASN A 266 17.21 17.30 -12.46
N PHE A 267 17.06 16.36 -11.51
CA PHE A 267 17.57 15.00 -11.61
C PHE A 267 16.67 14.10 -12.44
N VAL A 268 15.35 14.36 -12.37
CA VAL A 268 14.34 13.61 -13.12
C VAL A 268 13.29 14.54 -13.72
N ARG A 269 12.66 14.06 -14.77
CA ARG A 269 11.50 14.68 -15.39
C ARG A 269 10.31 13.73 -15.31
N LEU A 270 9.18 14.24 -14.85
CA LEU A 270 7.89 13.57 -14.95
C LEU A 270 7.18 13.98 -16.24
N SER A 271 6.36 13.10 -16.79
CA SER A 271 5.53 13.42 -17.96
C SER A 271 4.45 14.46 -17.63
N ASP A 272 3.88 15.07 -18.67
CA ASP A 272 2.78 16.04 -18.52
C ASP A 272 1.55 15.43 -17.83
N GLY A 273 1.37 14.10 -17.94
CA GLY A 273 0.26 13.39 -17.31
C GLY A 273 0.29 13.38 -15.78
N TYR A 274 1.44 13.67 -15.16
CA TYR A 274 1.63 13.64 -13.70
C TYR A 274 2.10 14.98 -13.11
N THR A 275 2.03 16.04 -13.92
CA THR A 275 2.40 17.40 -13.53
C THR A 275 1.28 18.36 -13.87
N THR A 276 1.23 19.50 -13.17
CA THR A 276 0.31 20.59 -13.52
C THR A 276 1.06 21.86 -13.84
N GLY A 277 0.42 22.74 -14.61
CA GLY A 277 0.93 24.09 -14.89
C GLY A 277 0.52 25.09 -13.83
N SER A 278 0.89 26.34 -14.05
CA SER A 278 0.45 27.48 -13.25
C SER A 278 -0.41 28.42 -14.10
N SER A 279 -1.49 28.92 -13.55
CA SER A 279 -2.38 29.89 -14.22
C SER A 279 -1.71 31.25 -14.49
N ILE A 280 -0.61 31.56 -13.77
CA ILE A 280 0.08 32.84 -13.86
C ILE A 280 1.52 32.71 -14.37
N MET A 281 2.15 31.52 -14.21
CA MET A 281 3.54 31.28 -14.57
C MET A 281 3.62 30.18 -15.63
N PRO A 282 3.63 30.51 -16.94
CA PRO A 282 3.50 29.50 -18.01
C PRO A 282 4.67 28.52 -18.09
N GLN A 283 5.83 28.86 -17.53
CA GLN A 283 7.00 27.97 -17.47
C GLN A 283 6.97 26.98 -16.29
N LYS A 284 6.06 27.16 -15.31
CA LYS A 284 6.06 26.38 -14.07
C LYS A 284 5.40 25.01 -14.28
N ARG A 285 6.05 23.97 -13.80
CA ARG A 285 5.55 22.59 -13.75
C ARG A 285 5.61 22.12 -12.30
N ASN A 286 4.48 21.69 -11.77
CA ASN A 286 4.35 21.25 -10.39
C ASN A 286 4.25 19.71 -10.36
N PRO A 287 4.94 19.02 -9.45
CA PRO A 287 4.82 17.57 -9.28
C PRO A 287 3.62 17.17 -8.41
N ASP A 288 2.42 17.70 -8.72
CA ASP A 288 1.23 17.57 -7.85
C ASP A 288 0.89 16.12 -7.53
N ALA A 289 1.08 15.19 -8.46
CA ALA A 289 0.81 13.78 -8.22
C ALA A 289 1.70 13.23 -7.10
N ALA A 290 3.00 13.56 -7.10
CA ALA A 290 3.93 13.15 -6.04
C ALA A 290 3.59 13.84 -4.70
N GLU A 291 3.27 15.13 -4.72
CA GLU A 291 2.87 15.86 -3.50
C GLU A 291 1.62 15.27 -2.86
N LEU A 292 0.61 14.90 -3.68
CA LEU A 292 -0.62 14.27 -3.19
C LEU A 292 -0.38 12.86 -2.63
N VAL A 293 0.52 12.05 -3.22
CA VAL A 293 0.93 10.76 -2.65
C VAL A 293 1.54 10.99 -1.26
N ARG A 294 2.47 11.94 -1.14
CA ARG A 294 3.10 12.30 0.13
C ARG A 294 2.06 12.72 1.18
N ALA A 295 1.10 13.56 0.80
CA ALA A 295 0.08 14.08 1.71
C ALA A 295 -0.93 13.02 2.16
N LYS A 296 -1.31 12.07 1.28
CA LYS A 296 -2.30 11.02 1.59
C LYS A 296 -1.83 10.02 2.66
N SER A 297 -0.54 9.92 2.93
CA SER A 297 0.00 9.12 4.04
C SER A 297 -0.59 9.53 5.40
N GLY A 298 -0.85 10.83 5.59
CA GLY A 298 -1.48 11.35 6.81
C GLY A 298 -2.90 10.82 7.03
N ARG A 299 -3.71 10.70 5.95
CA ARG A 299 -5.06 10.13 6.03
C ARG A 299 -5.01 8.65 6.43
N ILE A 300 -4.09 7.87 5.84
CA ILE A 300 -3.96 6.44 6.11
C ILE A 300 -3.53 6.18 7.55
N ILE A 301 -2.52 6.90 8.03
CA ILE A 301 -2.03 6.79 9.42
C ILE A 301 -3.09 7.27 10.42
N GLY A 302 -3.81 8.35 10.08
CA GLY A 302 -4.91 8.87 10.90
C GLY A 302 -6.03 7.85 11.08
N ALA A 303 -6.40 7.10 10.06
CA ALA A 303 -7.43 6.06 10.13
C ALA A 303 -7.03 4.91 11.08
N LEU A 304 -5.76 4.46 11.05
CA LEU A 304 -5.26 3.48 12.01
C LEU A 304 -5.38 4.00 13.45
N THR A 305 -4.93 5.22 13.69
CA THR A 305 -4.97 5.82 15.02
C THR A 305 -6.41 5.99 15.50
N GLY A 306 -7.31 6.45 14.61
CA GLY A 306 -8.74 6.61 14.91
C GLY A 306 -9.38 5.29 15.32
N LEU A 307 -9.17 4.21 14.55
CA LEU A 307 -9.77 2.91 14.86
C LEU A 307 -9.20 2.29 16.15
N LEU A 308 -7.90 2.45 16.43
CA LEU A 308 -7.30 2.04 17.73
C LEU A 308 -7.99 2.74 18.91
N ILE A 309 -8.30 4.04 18.76
CA ILE A 309 -8.97 4.82 19.79
C ILE A 309 -10.42 4.36 19.95
N VAL A 310 -11.13 4.07 18.86
CA VAL A 310 -12.50 3.56 18.92
C VAL A 310 -12.54 2.20 19.64
N MET A 311 -11.67 1.27 19.26
CA MET A 311 -11.68 -0.10 19.77
C MET A 311 -11.21 -0.23 21.21
N LYS A 312 -10.31 0.66 21.68
CA LYS A 312 -9.80 0.58 23.06
C LYS A 312 -10.94 0.70 24.08
N GLY A 313 -11.00 -0.22 25.02
CA GLY A 313 -11.95 -0.18 26.14
C GLY A 313 -13.39 -0.54 25.79
N LEU A 314 -13.71 -0.92 24.54
CA LEU A 314 -15.03 -1.46 24.22
C LEU A 314 -15.23 -2.83 24.86
N PRO A 315 -16.38 -3.09 25.49
CA PRO A 315 -16.73 -4.43 25.95
C PRO A 315 -17.03 -5.34 24.74
N LEU A 316 -16.97 -6.66 25.01
CA LEU A 316 -17.50 -7.66 24.08
C LEU A 316 -19.04 -7.56 24.07
N ALA A 317 -19.77 -7.87 23.06
CA ALA A 317 -19.45 -8.33 21.72
C ALA A 317 -19.47 -7.17 20.70
N TYR A 318 -20.63 -6.52 20.51
CA TYR A 318 -20.84 -5.42 19.57
C TYR A 318 -21.37 -4.19 20.31
N SER A 319 -20.76 -3.06 20.02
CA SER A 319 -21.25 -1.71 20.36
C SER A 319 -21.40 -0.89 19.09
N LYS A 320 -22.33 0.07 19.07
CA LYS A 320 -22.57 0.93 17.90
C LYS A 320 -21.34 1.75 17.48
N ASP A 321 -20.41 1.98 18.43
CA ASP A 321 -19.06 2.54 18.19
C ASP A 321 -18.34 1.86 17.03
N MET A 322 -18.54 0.54 16.85
CA MET A 322 -17.94 -0.23 15.76
C MET A 322 -18.45 0.15 14.37
N GLN A 323 -19.45 1.03 14.24
CA GLN A 323 -19.82 1.60 12.95
C GLN A 323 -18.68 2.46 12.36
N GLU A 324 -17.86 3.07 13.23
CA GLU A 324 -16.68 3.85 12.86
C GLU A 324 -15.51 3.01 12.29
N ASP A 325 -15.61 1.69 12.33
CA ASP A 325 -14.60 0.80 11.74
C ASP A 325 -14.54 0.87 10.21
N LYS A 326 -15.62 1.33 9.56
CA LYS A 326 -15.79 1.22 8.10
C LYS A 326 -15.25 2.41 7.33
N GLU A 327 -15.74 3.61 7.61
CA GLU A 327 -15.46 4.80 6.79
C GLU A 327 -13.97 5.08 6.71
N GLY A 328 -13.28 5.13 7.87
CA GLY A 328 -11.83 5.33 7.93
C GLY A 328 -11.05 4.22 7.24
N THR A 329 -11.47 2.96 7.40
CA THR A 329 -10.81 1.82 6.74
C THR A 329 -10.99 1.85 5.23
N PHE A 330 -12.20 2.09 4.75
CA PHE A 330 -12.47 2.21 3.31
C PHE A 330 -11.65 3.32 2.67
N ASP A 331 -11.65 4.49 3.27
CA ASP A 331 -10.96 5.66 2.75
C ASP A 331 -9.43 5.49 2.77
N ALA A 332 -8.89 4.91 3.82
CA ALA A 332 -7.45 4.66 3.93
C ALA A 332 -6.95 3.68 2.88
N LEU A 333 -7.60 2.52 2.74
CA LEU A 333 -7.18 1.50 1.79
C LEU A 333 -7.39 1.94 0.34
N GLN A 334 -8.46 2.70 0.05
CA GLN A 334 -8.67 3.30 -1.25
C GLN A 334 -7.65 4.40 -1.56
N ALA A 335 -7.27 5.23 -0.56
CA ALA A 335 -6.22 6.22 -0.73
C ALA A 335 -4.86 5.55 -1.03
N LEU A 336 -4.55 4.43 -0.37
CA LEU A 336 -3.34 3.66 -0.65
C LEU A 336 -3.35 3.10 -2.08
N SER A 337 -4.46 2.52 -2.51
CA SER A 337 -4.64 2.01 -3.89
C SER A 337 -4.38 3.12 -4.93
N LEU A 338 -4.95 4.30 -4.71
CA LEU A 338 -4.72 5.46 -5.60
C LEU A 338 -3.24 5.89 -5.62
N CYS A 339 -2.57 5.87 -4.46
CA CYS A 339 -1.15 6.21 -4.37
C CYS A 339 -0.26 5.22 -5.12
N LEU A 340 -0.53 3.91 -4.99
CA LEU A 340 0.18 2.85 -5.72
C LEU A 340 0.01 3.01 -7.23
N ALA A 341 -1.22 3.25 -7.69
CA ALA A 341 -1.50 3.45 -9.11
C ALA A 341 -0.80 4.70 -9.67
N ALA A 342 -0.86 5.83 -8.94
CA ALA A 342 -0.21 7.07 -9.35
C ALA A 342 1.31 6.93 -9.44
N LEU A 343 1.95 6.33 -8.42
CA LEU A 343 3.41 6.09 -8.45
C LEU A 343 3.81 5.11 -9.55
N THR A 344 3.02 4.07 -9.79
CA THR A 344 3.27 3.13 -10.89
C THR A 344 3.29 3.85 -12.24
N GLY A 345 2.34 4.74 -12.46
CA GLY A 345 2.30 5.56 -13.68
C GLY A 345 3.48 6.53 -13.77
N MET A 346 3.77 7.27 -12.68
CA MET A 346 4.94 8.17 -12.65
C MET A 346 6.25 7.45 -12.96
N VAL A 347 6.48 6.25 -12.38
CA VAL A 347 7.71 5.47 -12.61
C VAL A 347 7.85 5.00 -14.06
N ARG A 348 6.74 4.66 -14.72
CA ARG A 348 6.77 4.23 -16.13
C ARG A 348 7.20 5.35 -17.08
N ASP A 349 6.85 6.58 -16.75
CA ASP A 349 7.07 7.76 -17.58
C ASP A 349 8.27 8.61 -17.13
N LEU A 350 8.91 8.24 -16.02
CA LEU A 350 10.02 8.98 -15.44
C LEU A 350 11.27 8.92 -16.32
N GLU A 351 11.87 10.08 -16.56
CA GLU A 351 13.13 10.21 -17.30
C GLU A 351 14.23 10.82 -16.43
N PRO A 352 15.28 10.06 -16.07
CA PRO A 352 16.45 10.59 -15.39
C PRO A 352 17.30 11.47 -16.32
N ASN A 353 17.75 12.61 -15.80
CA ASN A 353 18.71 13.48 -16.48
C ASN A 353 20.14 13.02 -16.18
N ALA A 354 20.63 12.10 -17.01
CA ALA A 354 21.91 11.41 -16.78
C ALA A 354 23.12 12.37 -16.66
N GLU A 355 23.13 13.47 -17.42
CA GLU A 355 24.23 14.46 -17.37
C GLU A 355 24.24 15.21 -16.06
N VAL A 356 23.08 15.69 -15.59
CA VAL A 356 22.95 16.42 -14.34
C VAL A 356 23.25 15.50 -13.15
N LEU A 357 22.75 14.27 -13.18
CA LEU A 357 23.02 13.26 -12.17
C LEU A 357 24.51 12.91 -12.05
N ALA A 358 25.19 12.68 -13.19
CA ALA A 358 26.62 12.37 -13.21
C ALA A 358 27.46 13.54 -12.69
N ARG A 359 27.13 14.77 -13.10
CA ARG A 359 27.80 15.98 -12.60
C ARG A 359 27.63 16.17 -11.09
N ALA A 360 26.40 15.98 -10.59
CA ALA A 360 26.12 16.07 -9.18
C ALA A 360 26.84 14.97 -8.38
N ALA A 361 26.95 13.76 -8.92
CA ALA A 361 27.67 12.65 -8.31
C ALA A 361 29.18 12.92 -8.20
N GLY A 362 29.75 13.66 -9.14
CA GLY A 362 31.18 14.05 -9.13
C GLY A 362 31.49 15.22 -8.20
N SER A 363 30.47 15.94 -7.71
CA SER A 363 30.70 17.09 -6.85
C SER A 363 31.16 16.69 -5.45
N GLY A 364 31.92 17.58 -4.78
CA GLY A 364 32.27 17.41 -3.37
C GLY A 364 33.27 16.28 -3.09
N TYR A 365 34.08 15.91 -4.07
CA TYR A 365 35.12 14.86 -3.92
C TYR A 365 34.54 13.48 -3.51
N ALA A 366 33.40 13.10 -4.07
CA ALA A 366 32.66 11.89 -3.69
C ALA A 366 33.46 10.58 -3.86
N THR A 367 34.54 10.59 -4.69
CA THR A 367 35.46 9.47 -4.90
C THR A 367 36.66 9.44 -3.94
N ALA A 368 36.71 10.35 -2.96
CA ALA A 368 37.79 10.38 -1.97
C ALA A 368 37.92 9.04 -1.19
N THR A 369 36.82 8.38 -0.91
CA THR A 369 36.84 7.06 -0.27
C THR A 369 37.51 6.01 -1.17
N ASP A 370 37.29 6.07 -2.49
CA ASP A 370 37.93 5.15 -3.43
C ASP A 370 39.46 5.30 -3.45
N LEU A 371 39.93 6.56 -3.34
CA LEU A 371 41.34 6.87 -3.19
C LEU A 371 41.88 6.28 -1.87
N ALA A 372 41.22 6.48 -0.75
CA ALA A 372 41.64 5.92 0.53
C ALA A 372 41.69 4.38 0.50
N ASP A 373 40.69 3.74 -0.10
CA ASP A 373 40.64 2.29 -0.26
C ASP A 373 41.76 1.78 -1.17
N TRP A 374 42.10 2.51 -2.24
CA TRP A 374 43.22 2.19 -3.11
C TRP A 374 44.56 2.24 -2.37
N LEU A 375 44.78 3.31 -1.57
CA LEU A 375 45.99 3.44 -0.73
C LEU A 375 46.14 2.28 0.27
N VAL A 376 45.04 1.80 0.81
CA VAL A 376 45.05 0.60 1.70
C VAL A 376 45.39 -0.65 0.92
N ARG A 377 44.75 -0.90 -0.21
CA ARG A 377 44.92 -2.15 -0.97
C ARG A 377 46.28 -2.26 -1.67
N GLU A 378 46.71 -1.17 -2.34
CA GLU A 378 47.89 -1.21 -3.20
C GLU A 378 49.15 -0.82 -2.44
N LEU A 379 49.06 0.09 -1.47
CA LEU A 379 50.26 0.55 -0.72
C LEU A 379 50.34 -0.04 0.67
N GLY A 380 49.36 -0.82 1.12
CA GLY A 380 49.34 -1.45 2.45
C GLY A 380 49.23 -0.43 3.61
N LEU A 381 48.74 0.77 3.36
CA LEU A 381 48.60 1.77 4.39
C LEU A 381 47.47 1.39 5.40
N PRO A 382 47.69 1.62 6.70
CA PRO A 382 46.59 1.58 7.65
C PRO A 382 45.51 2.59 7.23
N PHE A 383 44.22 2.22 7.35
CA PHE A 383 43.11 3.05 6.86
C PHE A 383 43.14 4.51 7.37
N ARG A 384 43.48 4.74 8.65
CA ARG A 384 43.62 6.10 9.18
C ARG A 384 44.69 6.93 8.47
N GLN A 385 45.82 6.29 8.11
CA GLN A 385 46.89 6.97 7.37
C GLN A 385 46.44 7.25 5.92
N ALA A 386 45.80 6.29 5.27
CA ALA A 386 45.20 6.47 3.94
C ALA A 386 44.19 7.62 3.94
N HIS A 387 43.33 7.69 4.94
CA HIS A 387 42.36 8.77 5.13
C HIS A 387 43.06 10.15 5.29
N HIS A 388 44.16 10.25 6.04
CA HIS A 388 44.91 11.49 6.18
C HIS A 388 45.59 11.92 4.87
N VAL A 389 46.15 10.96 4.10
CA VAL A 389 46.73 11.25 2.77
C VAL A 389 45.64 11.75 1.84
N THR A 390 44.50 11.04 1.78
CA THR A 390 43.35 11.45 0.97
C THR A 390 42.84 12.83 1.34
N GLY A 391 42.72 13.14 2.64
CA GLY A 391 42.27 14.44 3.10
C GLY A 391 43.21 15.58 2.66
N ARG A 392 44.54 15.36 2.64
CA ARG A 392 45.49 16.30 2.07
C ARG A 392 45.26 16.52 0.58
N LEU A 393 45.09 15.46 -0.19
CA LEU A 393 44.83 15.54 -1.64
C LEU A 393 43.52 16.24 -1.98
N VAL A 394 42.45 15.99 -1.18
CA VAL A 394 41.20 16.74 -1.27
C VAL A 394 41.46 18.25 -1.02
N GLY A 395 42.28 18.60 -0.04
CA GLY A 395 42.65 19.98 0.21
C GLY A 395 43.39 20.63 -0.97
N VAL A 396 44.32 19.91 -1.63
CA VAL A 396 45.03 20.36 -2.83
C VAL A 396 44.06 20.57 -4.00
N ALA A 397 43.18 19.60 -4.26
CA ALA A 397 42.19 19.68 -5.31
C ALA A 397 41.22 20.85 -5.08
N ALA A 398 40.76 21.05 -3.83
CA ALA A 398 39.89 22.15 -3.45
C ALA A 398 40.54 23.53 -3.65
N ALA A 399 41.81 23.66 -3.30
CA ALA A 399 42.55 24.92 -3.48
C ALA A 399 42.72 25.27 -4.99
N LYS A 400 42.71 24.28 -5.87
CA LYS A 400 42.79 24.43 -7.34
C LYS A 400 41.43 24.51 -8.02
N GLY A 401 40.37 24.16 -7.35
CA GLY A 401 39.02 24.07 -7.94
C GLY A 401 38.87 22.94 -8.97
N VAL A 402 39.61 21.83 -8.79
CA VAL A 402 39.61 20.67 -9.72
C VAL A 402 39.15 19.41 -8.99
N GLY A 403 38.77 18.36 -9.77
CA GLY A 403 38.50 17.03 -9.23
C GLY A 403 39.76 16.28 -8.80
N LEU A 404 39.61 15.21 -8.01
CA LEU A 404 40.76 14.35 -7.61
C LEU A 404 41.41 13.70 -8.83
N GLU A 405 40.62 13.34 -9.81
CA GLU A 405 41.08 12.75 -11.08
C GLU A 405 41.84 13.73 -11.97
N GLU A 406 41.76 15.02 -11.71
CA GLU A 406 42.45 16.09 -12.44
C GLU A 406 43.79 16.49 -11.79
N LEU A 407 44.09 16.01 -10.60
CA LEU A 407 45.40 16.24 -9.96
C LEU A 407 46.52 15.54 -10.76
N LEU A 408 47.65 16.24 -10.92
CA LEU A 408 48.81 15.63 -11.52
C LEU A 408 49.42 14.56 -10.60
N LEU A 409 50.00 13.50 -11.18
CA LEU A 409 50.65 12.44 -10.41
C LEU A 409 51.71 12.99 -9.44
N LEU A 410 52.51 13.96 -9.87
CA LEU A 410 53.53 14.61 -9.03
C LEU A 410 52.92 15.25 -7.80
N GLU A 411 51.74 15.86 -7.90
CA GLU A 411 51.06 16.49 -6.74
C GLU A 411 50.53 15.44 -5.77
N MET A 412 50.07 14.31 -6.30
CA MET A 412 49.67 13.18 -5.45
C MET A 412 50.87 12.58 -4.73
N GLN A 413 52.03 12.50 -5.41
CA GLN A 413 53.29 11.99 -4.86
C GLN A 413 53.90 12.89 -3.80
N GLU A 414 53.60 14.20 -3.77
CA GLU A 414 53.98 15.09 -2.66
C GLU A 414 53.27 14.68 -1.34
N ALA A 415 52.07 14.14 -1.45
CA ALA A 415 51.32 13.63 -0.28
C ALA A 415 51.73 12.21 0.12
N GLU A 416 51.97 11.33 -0.86
CA GLU A 416 52.44 9.95 -0.66
C GLU A 416 53.30 9.53 -1.86
N PRO A 417 54.64 9.47 -1.72
CA PRO A 417 55.55 9.24 -2.85
C PRO A 417 55.37 7.91 -3.58
N ARG A 418 54.71 6.92 -2.98
CA ARG A 418 54.44 5.60 -3.57
C ARG A 418 53.22 5.58 -4.50
N ILE A 419 52.47 6.66 -4.62
CA ILE A 419 51.33 6.73 -5.55
C ILE A 419 51.85 6.61 -6.97
N THR A 420 51.20 5.75 -7.75
CA THR A 420 51.47 5.53 -9.17
C THR A 420 50.28 5.98 -10.03
N ASP A 421 50.45 6.03 -11.32
CA ASP A 421 49.40 6.34 -12.33
C ASP A 421 48.20 5.37 -12.25
N ALA A 422 48.40 4.19 -11.69
CA ALA A 422 47.29 3.22 -11.44
C ALA A 422 46.17 3.80 -10.55
N VAL A 423 46.44 4.86 -9.76
CA VAL A 423 45.43 5.54 -8.94
C VAL A 423 44.28 6.11 -9.77
N TYR A 424 44.53 6.58 -10.99
CA TYR A 424 43.50 7.13 -11.85
C TYR A 424 42.43 6.11 -12.28
N ALA A 425 42.74 4.84 -12.23
CA ALA A 425 41.78 3.76 -12.54
C ALA A 425 40.67 3.63 -11.49
N VAL A 426 40.84 4.18 -10.28
CA VAL A 426 39.80 4.14 -9.21
C VAL A 426 39.12 5.48 -9.03
N LEU A 427 39.66 6.55 -9.62
CA LEU A 427 39.05 7.90 -9.56
C LEU A 427 37.97 8.08 -10.62
N GLY A 428 37.09 9.04 -10.37
CA GLY A 428 35.93 9.28 -11.24
C GLY A 428 34.72 8.43 -10.86
N VAL A 429 33.53 8.99 -11.05
CA VAL A 429 32.27 8.42 -10.56
C VAL A 429 31.90 7.08 -11.20
N THR A 430 32.25 6.90 -12.48
CA THR A 430 32.00 5.65 -13.21
C THR A 430 32.80 4.49 -12.64
N ASN A 431 34.09 4.72 -12.37
CA ASN A 431 34.96 3.72 -11.75
C ASN A 431 34.51 3.40 -10.31
N SER A 432 34.11 4.45 -9.57
CA SER A 432 33.59 4.28 -8.20
C SER A 432 32.40 3.32 -8.17
N VAL A 433 31.34 3.56 -8.94
CA VAL A 433 30.16 2.66 -8.95
C VAL A 433 30.50 1.27 -9.46
N ALA A 434 31.36 1.15 -10.48
CA ALA A 434 31.78 -0.15 -11.05
C ALA A 434 32.54 -1.01 -10.03
N SER A 435 33.27 -0.38 -9.11
CA SER A 435 34.05 -1.07 -8.07
C SER A 435 33.20 -1.70 -6.95
N ARG A 436 31.92 -1.27 -6.78
CA ARG A 436 31.05 -1.73 -5.69
C ARG A 436 30.40 -3.08 -6.00
N THR A 437 31.21 -4.12 -6.15
CA THR A 437 30.82 -5.46 -6.59
C THR A 437 30.38 -6.39 -5.45
N SER A 438 30.47 -5.96 -4.18
CA SER A 438 29.96 -6.71 -3.05
C SER A 438 28.47 -7.05 -3.21
N TYR A 439 28.01 -8.12 -2.56
CA TYR A 439 26.59 -8.48 -2.60
C TYR A 439 25.71 -7.31 -2.14
N GLY A 440 24.73 -6.93 -2.96
CA GLY A 440 23.88 -5.75 -2.71
C GLY A 440 24.54 -4.41 -3.07
N GLY A 441 25.78 -4.39 -3.57
CA GLY A 441 26.46 -3.17 -3.99
C GLY A 441 25.93 -2.61 -5.32
N THR A 442 26.24 -1.33 -5.58
CA THR A 442 25.67 -0.55 -6.69
C THR A 442 26.31 -0.82 -8.05
N ALA A 443 27.29 -1.74 -8.18
CA ALA A 443 27.89 -2.06 -9.46
C ALA A 443 26.81 -2.38 -10.52
N PRO A 444 26.92 -1.85 -11.75
CA PRO A 444 25.88 -2.02 -12.79
C PRO A 444 25.48 -3.48 -13.03
N ASP A 445 26.41 -4.42 -12.94
CA ASP A 445 26.11 -5.84 -13.13
C ASP A 445 25.30 -6.43 -11.96
N ASN A 446 25.57 -6.00 -10.74
CA ASN A 446 24.76 -6.37 -9.57
C ASN A 446 23.32 -5.85 -9.74
N VAL A 447 23.18 -4.60 -10.17
CA VAL A 447 21.87 -3.96 -10.41
C VAL A 447 21.10 -4.69 -11.51
N ARG A 448 21.74 -5.03 -12.62
CA ARG A 448 21.09 -5.80 -13.71
C ARG A 448 20.61 -7.17 -13.21
N LYS A 449 21.48 -7.90 -12.50
CA LYS A 449 21.13 -9.22 -11.95
C LYS A 449 19.94 -9.14 -10.98
N GLN A 450 19.94 -8.17 -10.07
CA GLN A 450 18.82 -7.96 -9.13
C GLN A 450 17.53 -7.57 -9.86
N ALA A 451 17.59 -6.64 -10.79
CA ALA A 451 16.42 -6.19 -11.55
C ALA A 451 15.81 -7.36 -12.35
N GLN A 452 16.63 -8.16 -13.04
CA GLN A 452 16.19 -9.34 -13.78
C GLN A 452 15.56 -10.39 -12.86
N ALA A 453 16.16 -10.63 -11.68
CA ALA A 453 15.62 -11.58 -10.70
C ALA A 453 14.25 -11.11 -10.18
N TRP A 454 14.06 -9.80 -9.93
CA TRP A 454 12.76 -9.27 -9.52
C TRP A 454 11.72 -9.34 -10.64
N ILE A 455 12.09 -9.00 -11.88
CA ILE A 455 11.18 -9.12 -13.04
C ILE A 455 10.70 -10.57 -13.18
N ALA A 456 11.61 -11.54 -13.07
CA ALA A 456 11.27 -12.96 -13.15
C ALA A 456 10.36 -13.43 -11.99
N ARG A 457 10.54 -12.92 -10.78
CA ARG A 457 9.68 -13.25 -9.62
C ARG A 457 8.28 -12.63 -9.73
N LEU A 458 8.13 -11.57 -10.51
CA LEU A 458 6.89 -10.82 -10.67
C LEU A 458 6.15 -11.17 -11.97
N ALA A 459 6.73 -12.04 -12.80
CA ALA A 459 6.08 -12.58 -14.00
C ALA A 459 4.99 -13.57 -13.61
#